data_4f15499df2824d717f2ee1d74be3fa5b
#
_entry.id   4f15499df2824d717f2ee1d74be3fa5b
#
_cell.length_a   1.000
_cell.length_b   1.000
_cell.length_c   1.000
_cell.angle_alpha   90.00
_cell.angle_beta   90.00
_cell.angle_gamma   90.00
#
_symmetry.space_group_name_H-M   'P 1'
#
loop_
_entity.id
_entity.type
_entity.pdbx_description
1 polymer ?
#
loop_
_entity_poly.entity_id
_entity_poly.type
_entity_poly.pdbx_seq_one_letter_code
_entity_poly.pdbx_strand_id
1 'polypeptide(L)'
;MAESLFRKILVPIDFSPCSEEAFRVALTLAKTFQSELLLLHVVDTSALATFNQLGLLAVPSDAQGQKRRLRHHARLNVRRLLELEATKGVNAKRIILEGGPFVEIAKTARIEKVDLVVMGSYGGRSGDVDKIFFGSTAEKVVRTAGCPVLTVPLPSKPRRSVEHIWKGR
;
A
#
# COMPACT_ATOMS: atom_id res chain seq x y z
N MET A 1 -19.75 -24.99 -6.20
CA MET A 1 -19.24 -23.62 -6.53
C MET A 1 -17.73 -23.68 -6.39
N ALA A 2 -16.99 -23.26 -7.42
CA ALA A 2 -15.52 -23.23 -7.33
C ALA A 2 -15.13 -22.25 -6.23
N GLU A 3 -14.29 -22.70 -5.30
CA GLU A 3 -13.74 -21.86 -4.25
C GLU A 3 -12.92 -20.73 -4.90
N SER A 4 -13.19 -19.48 -4.56
CA SER A 4 -12.42 -18.34 -5.11
C SER A 4 -10.96 -18.48 -4.73
N LEU A 5 -10.07 -18.44 -5.73
CA LEU A 5 -8.62 -18.55 -5.54
C LEU A 5 -8.08 -17.44 -4.62
N PHE A 6 -8.64 -16.24 -4.71
CA PHE A 6 -8.25 -15.09 -3.91
C PHE A 6 -9.46 -14.54 -3.15
N ARG A 7 -9.66 -14.99 -1.91
CA ARG A 7 -10.76 -14.49 -1.07
C ARG A 7 -10.41 -13.18 -0.39
N LYS A 8 -9.12 -12.96 -0.10
CA LYS A 8 -8.64 -11.77 0.60
C LYS A 8 -7.36 -11.24 -0.05
N ILE A 9 -7.41 -10.00 -0.51
CA ILE A 9 -6.31 -9.31 -1.19
C ILE A 9 -5.82 -8.15 -0.32
N LEU A 10 -4.52 -8.11 -0.03
CA LEU A 10 -3.86 -7.01 0.68
C LEU A 10 -3.21 -6.07 -0.33
N VAL A 11 -3.47 -4.77 -0.18
CA VAL A 11 -2.88 -3.71 -1.01
C VAL A 11 -2.15 -2.71 -0.13
N PRO A 12 -0.83 -2.83 -0.02
CA PRO A 12 -0.01 -1.78 0.57
C PRO A 12 0.00 -0.54 -0.30
N ILE A 13 -0.22 0.64 0.30
CA ILE A 13 -0.23 1.93 -0.39
C ILE A 13 0.62 2.96 0.33
N ASP A 14 1.49 3.64 -0.42
CA ASP A 14 2.30 4.77 0.03
C ASP A 14 1.93 6.08 -0.68
N PHE A 15 0.85 6.05 -1.46
CA PHE A 15 0.35 7.16 -2.30
C PHE A 15 1.31 7.56 -3.42
N SER A 16 2.28 6.72 -3.76
CA SER A 16 3.06 6.86 -4.99
C SER A 16 2.23 6.46 -6.20
N PRO A 17 2.54 6.98 -7.40
CA PRO A 17 1.83 6.58 -8.62
C PRO A 17 1.85 5.07 -8.87
N CYS A 18 2.93 4.40 -8.46
CA CYS A 18 3.07 2.96 -8.60
C CYS A 18 2.14 2.19 -7.65
N SER A 19 2.01 2.63 -6.40
CA SER A 19 1.08 2.00 -5.45
C SER A 19 -0.38 2.27 -5.81
N GLU A 20 -0.68 3.41 -6.42
CA GLU A 20 -2.01 3.73 -6.93
C GLU A 20 -2.38 2.84 -8.14
N GLU A 21 -1.43 2.55 -9.02
CA GLU A 21 -1.67 1.60 -10.11
C GLU A 21 -1.88 0.17 -9.56
N ALA A 22 -1.11 -0.23 -8.55
CA ALA A 22 -1.32 -1.50 -7.87
C ALA A 22 -2.74 -1.58 -7.25
N PHE A 23 -3.22 -0.50 -6.65
CA PHE A 23 -4.58 -0.43 -6.14
C PHE A 23 -5.64 -0.63 -7.23
N ARG A 24 -5.46 -0.04 -8.43
CA ARG A 24 -6.38 -0.24 -9.56
C ARG A 24 -6.41 -1.69 -10.04
N VAL A 25 -5.24 -2.32 -10.13
CA VAL A 25 -5.13 -3.75 -10.47
C VAL A 25 -5.84 -4.60 -9.42
N ALA A 26 -5.60 -4.32 -8.14
CA ALA A 26 -6.24 -5.04 -7.05
C ALA A 26 -7.76 -4.88 -7.02
N LEU A 27 -8.29 -3.70 -7.35
CA LEU A 27 -9.74 -3.49 -7.50
C LEU A 27 -10.33 -4.36 -8.61
N THR A 28 -9.64 -4.47 -9.74
CA THR A 28 -10.08 -5.33 -10.84
C THR A 28 -10.11 -6.80 -10.41
N LEU A 29 -9.05 -7.27 -9.74
CA LEU A 29 -9.00 -8.62 -9.19
C LEU A 29 -10.08 -8.85 -8.14
N ALA A 30 -10.28 -7.91 -7.22
CA ALA A 30 -11.29 -8.02 -6.16
C ALA A 30 -12.71 -8.12 -6.74
N LYS A 31 -13.02 -7.38 -7.81
CA LYS A 31 -14.30 -7.48 -8.51
C LYS A 31 -14.46 -8.84 -9.20
N THR A 32 -13.41 -9.31 -9.89
CA THR A 32 -13.42 -10.57 -10.63
C THR A 32 -13.59 -11.78 -9.71
N PHE A 33 -12.86 -11.79 -8.60
CA PHE A 33 -12.85 -12.91 -7.65
C PHE A 33 -13.81 -12.73 -6.46
N GLN A 34 -14.54 -11.61 -6.41
CA GLN A 34 -15.41 -11.24 -5.27
C GLN A 34 -14.65 -11.25 -3.93
N SER A 35 -13.41 -10.75 -3.96
CA SER A 35 -12.50 -10.74 -2.83
C SER A 35 -12.80 -9.61 -1.86
N GLU A 36 -12.49 -9.82 -0.58
CA GLU A 36 -12.30 -8.77 0.39
C GLU A 36 -10.96 -8.04 0.08
N LEU A 37 -10.99 -6.72 0.02
CA LEU A 37 -9.82 -5.89 -0.23
C LEU A 37 -9.36 -5.21 1.07
N LEU A 38 -8.12 -5.47 1.48
CA LEU A 38 -7.49 -4.82 2.63
C LEU A 38 -6.53 -3.74 2.13
N LEU A 39 -6.90 -2.47 2.27
CA LEU A 39 -6.03 -1.34 1.92
C LEU A 39 -5.20 -0.94 3.12
N LEU A 40 -3.89 -1.23 3.07
CA LEU A 40 -2.94 -1.01 4.15
C LEU A 40 -2.04 0.20 3.85
N HIS A 41 -2.02 1.16 4.75
CA HIS A 41 -0.98 2.19 4.79
C HIS A 41 -0.15 2.05 6.05
N VAL A 42 1.18 2.05 5.91
CA VAL A 42 2.12 2.04 7.02
C VAL A 42 2.77 3.41 7.13
N VAL A 43 2.56 4.08 8.25
CA VAL A 43 3.29 5.30 8.61
C VAL A 43 4.69 4.85 9.01
N ASP A 44 5.68 5.14 8.16
CA ASP A 44 7.06 4.72 8.40
C ASP A 44 7.67 5.48 9.58
N THR A 45 7.94 4.76 10.65
CA THR A 45 8.60 5.27 11.85
C THR A 45 9.97 4.63 12.07
N SER A 46 10.45 3.82 11.14
CA SER A 46 11.71 3.07 11.27
C SER A 46 12.93 3.98 11.41
N ALA A 47 12.99 5.06 10.64
CA ALA A 47 14.05 6.06 10.75
C ALA A 47 14.07 6.73 12.15
N LEU A 48 12.92 7.12 12.67
CA LEU A 48 12.81 7.73 14.00
C LEU A 48 13.27 6.76 15.11
N ALA A 49 12.93 5.48 15.00
CA ALA A 49 13.36 4.47 15.96
C ALA A 49 14.88 4.30 15.95
N THR A 50 15.50 4.27 14.76
CA THR A 50 16.96 4.17 14.60
C THR A 50 17.68 5.40 15.19
N PHE A 51 17.21 6.60 14.90
CA PHE A 51 17.79 7.82 15.46
C PHE A 51 17.66 7.89 16.97
N ASN A 52 16.53 7.45 17.54
CA ASN A 52 16.36 7.37 19.00
C ASN A 52 17.33 6.37 19.64
N GLN A 53 17.53 5.19 19.02
CA GLN A 53 18.49 4.19 19.54
C GLN A 53 19.92 4.69 19.52
N LEU A 54 20.30 5.51 18.54
CA LEU A 54 21.63 6.09 18.41
C LEU A 54 21.82 7.34 19.31
N GLY A 55 20.81 7.78 20.05
CA GLY A 55 20.90 8.98 20.89
C GLY A 55 21.10 10.28 20.09
N LEU A 56 20.88 10.25 18.77
CA LEU A 56 21.16 11.36 17.86
C LEU A 56 20.00 12.36 17.75
N LEU A 57 18.85 12.04 18.33
CA LEU A 57 17.72 12.97 18.41
C LEU A 57 17.57 13.47 19.85
N ALA A 58 17.79 14.77 20.06
CA ALA A 58 16.96 15.49 20.99
C ALA A 58 15.53 15.30 20.53
N VAL A 59 14.73 14.50 21.26
CA VAL A 59 13.33 14.22 20.90
C VAL A 59 12.65 15.57 20.66
N PRO A 60 12.20 15.89 19.44
CA PRO A 60 11.46 17.12 19.23
C PRO A 60 10.28 17.09 20.19
N SER A 61 10.08 18.16 20.93
CA SER A 61 9.00 18.31 21.91
C SER A 61 7.60 18.03 21.35
N ASP A 62 7.47 17.82 20.03
CA ASP A 62 6.23 17.54 19.30
C ASP A 62 6.27 16.24 18.45
N ALA A 63 7.11 15.26 18.76
CA ALA A 63 7.16 14.01 18.02
C ALA A 63 5.81 13.27 18.01
N GLN A 64 5.05 13.36 19.11
CA GLN A 64 3.70 12.79 19.19
C GLN A 64 2.70 13.56 18.31
N GLY A 65 2.78 14.88 18.28
CA GLY A 65 1.95 15.71 17.42
C GLY A 65 2.22 15.45 15.93
N GLN A 66 3.48 15.29 15.55
CA GLN A 66 3.86 14.94 14.18
C GLN A 66 3.29 13.56 13.76
N LYS A 67 3.44 12.55 14.61
CA LYS A 67 2.85 11.22 14.36
C LYS A 67 1.33 11.30 14.21
N ARG A 68 0.66 12.05 15.09
CA ARG A 68 -0.80 12.25 15.02
C ARG A 68 -1.22 12.92 13.71
N ARG A 69 -0.49 13.93 13.23
CA ARG A 69 -0.74 14.58 11.93
C ARG A 69 -0.55 13.60 10.77
N LEU A 70 0.55 12.84 10.73
CA LEU A 70 0.81 11.84 9.70
C LEU A 70 -0.29 10.79 9.64
N ARG A 71 -0.73 10.27 10.79
CA ARG A 71 -1.86 9.32 10.86
C ARG A 71 -3.17 9.95 10.38
N HIS A 72 -3.42 11.21 10.73
CA HIS A 72 -4.62 11.90 10.26
C HIS A 72 -4.61 12.05 8.74
N HIS A 73 -3.52 12.51 8.15
CA HIS A 73 -3.36 12.61 6.70
C HIS A 73 -3.50 11.24 6.01
N ALA A 74 -2.87 10.22 6.57
CA ALA A 74 -3.00 8.86 6.06
C ALA A 74 -4.47 8.39 6.05
N ARG A 75 -5.22 8.65 7.12
CA ARG A 75 -6.65 8.30 7.21
C ARG A 75 -7.49 9.01 6.15
N LEU A 76 -7.23 10.29 5.92
CA LEU A 76 -7.95 11.07 4.90
C LEU A 76 -7.65 10.54 3.49
N ASN A 77 -6.40 10.29 3.18
CA ASN A 77 -5.98 9.81 1.87
C ASN A 77 -6.52 8.40 1.58
N VAL A 78 -6.42 7.48 2.54
CA VAL A 78 -6.99 6.13 2.39
C VAL A 78 -8.50 6.18 2.25
N ARG A 79 -9.17 7.01 3.05
CA ARG A 79 -10.62 7.21 2.94
C ARG A 79 -11.00 7.71 1.54
N ARG A 80 -10.28 8.70 1.01
CA ARG A 80 -10.49 9.23 -0.34
C ARG A 80 -10.40 8.15 -1.42
N LEU A 81 -9.42 7.25 -1.33
CA LEU A 81 -9.30 6.12 -2.25
C LEU A 81 -10.48 5.15 -2.16
N LEU A 82 -10.99 4.90 -0.95
CA LEU A 82 -12.13 4.00 -0.74
C LEU A 82 -13.48 4.62 -1.14
N GLU A 83 -13.55 5.95 -1.22
CA GLU A 83 -14.75 6.67 -1.67
C GLU A 83 -14.84 6.83 -3.20
N LEU A 84 -13.82 6.39 -3.95
CA LEU A 84 -13.85 6.42 -5.41
C LEU A 84 -14.97 5.53 -5.98
N GLU A 85 -15.59 5.98 -7.08
CA GLU A 85 -16.57 5.18 -7.83
C GLU A 85 -16.05 3.78 -8.17
N ALA A 86 -14.73 3.68 -8.45
CA ALA A 86 -14.08 2.41 -8.78
C ALA A 86 -14.18 1.36 -7.65
N THR A 87 -14.37 1.77 -6.40
CA THR A 87 -14.50 0.85 -5.25
C THR A 87 -15.92 0.35 -5.02
N LYS A 88 -16.91 0.92 -5.69
CA LYS A 88 -18.29 0.46 -5.57
C LYS A 88 -18.43 -1.02 -5.90
N GLY A 89 -19.11 -1.74 -5.02
CA GLY A 89 -19.31 -3.18 -5.13
C GLY A 89 -18.14 -4.05 -4.67
N VAL A 90 -17.09 -3.44 -4.08
CA VAL A 90 -15.98 -4.17 -3.45
C VAL A 90 -16.08 -4.05 -1.94
N ASN A 91 -16.00 -5.19 -1.24
CA ASN A 91 -15.86 -5.19 0.23
C ASN A 91 -14.44 -4.76 0.58
N ALA A 92 -14.25 -3.47 0.88
CA ALA A 92 -12.94 -2.91 1.15
C ALA A 92 -12.82 -2.43 2.60
N LYS A 93 -11.73 -2.85 3.26
CA LYS A 93 -11.36 -2.41 4.61
C LYS A 93 -10.07 -1.62 4.59
N ARG A 94 -9.95 -0.67 5.51
CA ARG A 94 -8.74 0.14 5.68
C ARG A 94 -7.98 -0.30 6.92
N ILE A 95 -6.65 -0.40 6.78
CA ILE A 95 -5.71 -0.68 7.87
C ILE A 95 -4.64 0.42 7.86
N ILE A 96 -4.37 1.04 9.01
CA ILE A 96 -3.30 2.04 9.16
C ILE A 96 -2.46 1.63 10.36
N LEU A 97 -1.19 1.34 10.09
CA LEU A 97 -0.22 0.90 11.08
C LEU A 97 0.96 1.87 11.14
N GLU A 98 1.76 1.76 12.18
CA GLU A 98 3.05 2.45 12.35
C GLU A 98 4.15 1.41 12.44
N GLY A 99 5.30 1.68 11.82
CA GLY A 99 6.44 0.76 11.87
C GLY A 99 7.24 0.73 10.58
N GLY A 100 8.03 -0.32 10.41
CA GLY A 100 8.76 -0.56 9.17
C GLY A 100 7.83 -1.13 8.09
N PRO A 101 7.70 -0.51 6.91
CA PRO A 101 6.69 -0.89 5.93
C PRO A 101 6.69 -2.38 5.58
N PHE A 102 7.84 -2.96 5.22
CA PHE A 102 7.87 -4.39 4.84
C PHE A 102 7.50 -5.33 5.99
N VAL A 103 7.85 -4.96 7.23
CA VAL A 103 7.55 -5.75 8.43
C VAL A 103 6.05 -5.80 8.67
N GLU A 104 5.40 -4.63 8.67
CA GLU A 104 3.98 -4.52 8.92
C GLU A 104 3.14 -5.12 7.77
N ILE A 105 3.61 -5.03 6.52
CA ILE A 105 2.96 -5.68 5.38
C ILE A 105 3.01 -7.21 5.53
N ALA A 106 4.19 -7.79 5.77
CA ALA A 106 4.34 -9.24 5.91
C ALA A 106 3.57 -9.79 7.13
N LYS A 107 3.60 -9.06 8.24
CA LYS A 107 2.86 -9.39 9.45
C LYS A 107 1.34 -9.34 9.23
N THR A 108 0.84 -8.29 8.58
CA THR A 108 -0.58 -8.16 8.25
C THR A 108 -1.03 -9.28 7.32
N ALA A 109 -0.23 -9.61 6.29
CA ALA A 109 -0.55 -10.69 5.37
C ALA A 109 -0.76 -12.03 6.10
N ARG A 110 0.06 -12.33 7.10
CA ARG A 110 -0.07 -13.56 7.91
C ARG A 110 -1.26 -13.51 8.87
N ILE A 111 -1.42 -12.43 9.64
CA ILE A 111 -2.48 -12.29 10.66
C ILE A 111 -3.85 -12.33 10.00
N GLU A 112 -4.01 -11.59 8.90
CA GLU A 112 -5.27 -11.52 8.16
C GLU A 112 -5.52 -12.73 7.25
N LYS A 113 -4.55 -13.66 7.15
CA LYS A 113 -4.61 -14.83 6.25
C LYS A 113 -4.91 -14.41 4.82
N VAL A 114 -4.09 -13.51 4.30
CA VAL A 114 -4.22 -12.95 2.96
C VAL A 114 -3.82 -13.98 1.90
N ASP A 115 -4.61 -14.08 0.84
CA ASP A 115 -4.35 -15.01 -0.26
C ASP A 115 -3.45 -14.40 -1.34
N LEU A 116 -3.41 -13.07 -1.43
CA LEU A 116 -2.61 -12.33 -2.41
C LEU A 116 -2.23 -10.94 -1.88
N VAL A 117 -0.97 -10.57 -2.02
CA VAL A 117 -0.53 -9.18 -1.88
C VAL A 117 -0.38 -8.57 -3.27
N VAL A 118 -0.98 -7.38 -3.49
CA VAL A 118 -0.82 -6.61 -4.74
C VAL A 118 -0.19 -5.27 -4.38
N MET A 119 1.02 -5.00 -4.88
CA MET A 119 1.77 -3.80 -4.49
C MET A 119 2.55 -3.19 -5.65
N GLY A 120 2.90 -1.92 -5.54
CA GLY A 120 3.80 -1.28 -6.50
C GLY A 120 5.17 -1.95 -6.49
N SER A 121 5.80 -2.08 -7.66
CA SER A 121 7.15 -2.66 -7.76
C SER A 121 8.23 -1.75 -7.17
N TYR A 122 7.97 -0.46 -7.07
CA TYR A 122 8.80 0.53 -6.39
C TYR A 122 7.91 1.63 -5.78
N GLY A 123 8.43 2.33 -4.77
CA GLY A 123 7.75 3.43 -4.09
C GLY A 123 8.54 4.73 -4.22
N GLY A 124 7.94 5.83 -3.71
CA GLY A 124 8.58 7.13 -3.66
C GLY A 124 8.35 8.00 -4.91
N ARG A 125 8.92 9.22 -4.84
CA ARG A 125 8.80 10.26 -5.87
C ARG A 125 10.00 10.32 -6.81
N SER A 126 10.90 9.34 -6.76
CA SER A 126 12.16 9.36 -7.50
C SER A 126 11.96 9.29 -9.00
N GLY A 127 12.74 10.12 -9.70
CA GLY A 127 12.70 10.26 -11.15
C GLY A 127 13.17 9.02 -11.93
N ASP A 128 13.27 9.17 -13.21
CA ASP A 128 13.34 8.15 -14.25
C ASP A 128 14.42 7.04 -14.15
N VAL A 129 15.40 7.15 -13.28
CA VAL A 129 16.56 6.24 -13.25
C VAL A 129 16.26 4.91 -12.55
N ASP A 130 15.29 4.89 -11.62
CA ASP A 130 15.05 3.74 -10.74
C ASP A 130 13.95 2.78 -11.24
N LYS A 131 13.41 2.99 -12.43
CA LYS A 131 12.31 2.19 -13.00
C LYS A 131 12.69 0.73 -13.32
N ILE A 132 13.98 0.40 -13.29
CA ILE A 132 14.51 -0.92 -13.67
C ILE A 132 14.65 -1.84 -12.44
N PHE A 133 14.69 -1.28 -11.24
CA PHE A 133 14.94 -2.04 -10.02
C PHE A 133 13.69 -2.11 -9.13
N PHE A 134 13.57 -3.23 -8.41
CA PHE A 134 12.57 -3.36 -7.35
C PHE A 134 12.89 -2.38 -6.21
N GLY A 135 11.87 -1.73 -5.69
CA GLY A 135 12.01 -0.97 -4.44
C GLY A 135 12.34 -1.88 -3.26
N SER A 136 13.11 -1.36 -2.31
CA SER A 136 13.59 -2.13 -1.14
C SER A 136 12.45 -2.76 -0.32
N THR A 137 11.30 -2.10 -0.23
CA THR A 137 10.11 -2.64 0.44
C THR A 137 9.51 -3.80 -0.35
N ALA A 138 9.35 -3.66 -1.68
CA ALA A 138 8.78 -4.69 -2.53
C ALA A 138 9.64 -5.95 -2.53
N GLU A 139 10.96 -5.82 -2.67
CA GLU A 139 11.89 -6.95 -2.59
C GLU A 139 11.75 -7.73 -1.28
N LYS A 140 11.73 -7.04 -0.15
CA LYS A 140 11.61 -7.67 1.16
C LYS A 140 10.25 -8.35 1.34
N VAL A 141 9.15 -7.73 0.89
CA VAL A 141 7.80 -8.30 0.97
C VAL A 141 7.71 -9.57 0.14
N VAL A 142 8.22 -9.58 -1.11
CA VAL A 142 8.23 -10.79 -1.95
C VAL A 142 8.91 -11.97 -1.24
N ARG A 143 9.97 -11.71 -0.49
CA ARG A 143 10.70 -12.76 0.24
C ARG A 143 10.02 -13.21 1.53
N THR A 144 9.13 -12.41 2.14
CA THR A 144 8.68 -12.63 3.52
C THR A 144 7.17 -12.73 3.70
N ALA A 145 6.36 -12.41 2.71
CA ALA A 145 4.91 -12.32 2.84
C ALA A 145 4.21 -13.64 3.22
N GLY A 146 4.74 -14.79 2.81
CA GLY A 146 4.15 -16.10 3.07
C GLY A 146 2.92 -16.43 2.20
N CYS A 147 2.59 -15.58 1.24
CA CYS A 147 1.57 -15.76 0.22
C CYS A 147 2.08 -15.18 -1.12
N PRO A 148 1.43 -15.49 -2.26
CA PRO A 148 1.75 -14.86 -3.54
C PRO A 148 1.78 -13.33 -3.47
N VAL A 149 2.73 -12.73 -4.19
CA VAL A 149 2.87 -11.27 -4.28
C VAL A 149 2.88 -10.88 -5.75
N LEU A 150 1.92 -10.07 -6.13
CA LEU A 150 1.83 -9.44 -7.45
C LEU A 150 2.42 -8.03 -7.37
N THR A 151 3.54 -7.83 -8.04
CA THR A 151 4.16 -6.50 -8.15
C THR A 151 3.70 -5.82 -9.44
N VAL A 152 3.28 -4.57 -9.34
CA VAL A 152 2.71 -3.79 -10.43
C VAL A 152 3.64 -2.63 -10.74
N PRO A 153 4.28 -2.60 -11.92
CA PRO A 153 5.06 -1.44 -12.37
C PRO A 153 4.13 -0.33 -12.88
N LEU A 154 4.66 0.90 -12.96
CA LEU A 154 3.96 1.94 -13.69
C LEU A 154 3.88 1.55 -15.19
N PRO A 155 2.73 1.71 -15.81
CA PRO A 155 2.61 1.47 -17.24
C PRO A 155 3.47 2.46 -18.01
N SER A 156 4.24 1.97 -19.01
CA SER A 156 5.06 2.80 -19.90
C SER A 156 4.24 3.76 -20.76
N LYS A 157 2.94 3.48 -20.92
CA LYS A 157 1.94 4.34 -21.56
C LYS A 157 0.67 4.36 -20.71
N PRO A 158 -0.02 5.51 -20.58
CA PRO A 158 -1.28 5.56 -19.85
C PRO A 158 -2.28 4.57 -20.44
N ARG A 159 -2.85 3.69 -19.62
CA ARG A 159 -3.94 2.78 -20.05
C ARG A 159 -5.16 3.63 -20.33
N ARG A 160 -5.67 3.63 -21.56
CA ARG A 160 -6.80 4.45 -22.04
C ARG A 160 -8.07 4.38 -21.19
N SER A 161 -8.26 3.35 -20.40
CA SER A 161 -9.48 3.12 -19.60
C SER A 161 -9.49 3.77 -18.21
N VAL A 162 -8.44 4.48 -17.80
CA VAL A 162 -8.29 4.94 -16.40
C VAL A 162 -8.25 6.47 -16.26
N GLU A 163 -8.23 7.22 -17.37
CA GLU A 163 -8.18 8.70 -17.34
C GLU A 163 -9.38 9.37 -16.66
N HIS A 164 -10.51 8.69 -16.56
CA HIS A 164 -11.73 9.27 -15.96
C HIS A 164 -11.80 9.13 -14.44
N ILE A 165 -10.93 8.33 -13.81
CA ILE A 165 -11.03 8.08 -12.35
C ILE A 165 -10.37 9.20 -11.54
N TRP A 166 -9.41 9.92 -12.12
CA TRP A 166 -8.58 10.91 -11.40
C TRP A 166 -8.81 12.37 -11.82
N LYS A 167 -9.67 12.67 -12.80
CA LYS A 167 -10.02 14.04 -13.21
C LYS A 167 -11.16 14.65 -12.37
N GLY A 168 -11.34 14.26 -11.14
CA GLY A 168 -12.19 14.96 -10.19
C GLY A 168 -11.32 15.90 -9.33
N ARG A 169 -11.14 17.14 -9.78
CA ARG A 169 -10.71 18.24 -8.92
C ARG A 169 -11.86 18.66 -8.01
#